data_6ec5e2c0648e5d585fc3492646d61bfa
#
_entry.id   6ec5e2c0648e5d585fc3492646d61bfa
#
_cell.length_a   1.000
_cell.length_b   1.000
_cell.length_c   1.000
_cell.angle_alpha   90.00
_cell.angle_beta   90.00
_cell.angle_gamma   90.00
#
_symmetry.space_group_name_H-M   'P 1'
#
loop_
_entity.id
_entity.type
_entity.pdbx_description
1 polymer ?
#
loop_
_entity_poly.entity_id
_entity_poly.type
_entity_poly.pdbx_seq_one_letter_code
_entity_poly.pdbx_strand_id
1 'polypeptide(L)'
;MRVDRRITSPASPGRSSPFIAVLLCAAAACAPFAPLPARAEGPFIVSSDELTPGGRVRAANVFDRGDCKGDNRSPQLSWHNPPPGTRGYAITIFDPDAPGHGWWHWAVAGIPASVTSLPADASASGFLRRIGASEARNDFGIDGYGGPCPPPGKPHRYVITVYALKGTDLRVAQGRPAPMFEHEIGTLTIGTARLTVTYGQ
;
A
#
# COMPACT_ATOMS: atom_id res chain seq x y z
N MET A 1 -21.48 67.01 -56.96
CA MET A 1 -21.69 66.73 -58.37
C MET A 1 -22.34 65.37 -58.49
N ARG A 2 -23.67 65.35 -58.57
CA ARG A 2 -24.56 64.79 -59.61
C ARG A 2 -23.95 63.53 -60.28
N VAL A 3 -24.62 62.40 -60.41
CA VAL A 3 -25.91 62.16 -61.11
C VAL A 3 -26.50 60.83 -60.69
N ASP A 4 -27.75 60.91 -60.47
CA ASP A 4 -28.86 59.95 -60.41
C ASP A 4 -28.97 59.08 -61.68
N ARG A 5 -29.34 57.78 -61.56
CA ARG A 5 -30.21 57.11 -62.53
C ARG A 5 -30.82 55.82 -61.96
N ARG A 6 -32.11 55.90 -61.75
CA ARG A 6 -33.02 54.79 -61.68
C ARG A 6 -33.06 54.02 -63.00
N ILE A 7 -33.44 52.75 -62.96
CA ILE A 7 -34.39 52.11 -63.93
C ILE A 7 -34.79 50.70 -63.41
N THR A 8 -36.03 50.60 -63.10
CA THR A 8 -37.07 49.54 -63.34
C THR A 8 -36.79 48.03 -63.23
N SER A 9 -37.65 47.42 -62.41
CA SER A 9 -38.08 46.00 -62.43
C SER A 9 -38.68 45.53 -63.76
N PRO A 10 -38.68 44.20 -63.98
CA PRO A 10 -39.98 43.52 -63.96
C PRO A 10 -40.02 42.13 -63.28
N ALA A 11 -41.22 41.70 -63.06
CA ALA A 11 -41.75 40.58 -62.26
C ALA A 11 -41.48 39.19 -62.84
N SER A 12 -41.43 38.25 -61.87
CA SER A 12 -41.89 36.85 -61.77
C SER A 12 -41.97 35.90 -62.97
N PRO A 13 -41.74 34.58 -62.79
CA PRO A 13 -42.73 33.73 -62.14
C PRO A 13 -42.14 32.60 -61.26
N GLY A 14 -43.01 32.08 -60.43
CA GLY A 14 -42.80 31.09 -59.38
C GLY A 14 -42.25 29.72 -59.84
N ARG A 15 -41.51 29.14 -58.94
CA ARG A 15 -41.15 27.71 -59.00
C ARG A 15 -41.26 27.09 -57.61
N SER A 16 -42.05 26.04 -57.58
CA SER A 16 -42.34 25.14 -56.48
C SER A 16 -41.07 24.65 -55.78
N SER A 17 -41.00 24.84 -54.46
CA SER A 17 -39.99 24.20 -53.62
C SER A 17 -40.39 22.76 -53.28
N PRO A 18 -39.51 21.78 -53.44
CA PRO A 18 -39.69 20.47 -52.77
C PRO A 18 -39.22 20.59 -51.33
N PHE A 19 -40.07 20.18 -50.40
CA PHE A 19 -39.70 19.97 -48.99
C PHE A 19 -38.64 18.89 -48.87
N ILE A 20 -37.44 19.26 -48.52
CA ILE A 20 -36.38 18.33 -48.13
C ILE A 20 -36.58 18.07 -46.63
N ALA A 21 -37.10 16.88 -46.31
CA ALA A 21 -37.15 16.38 -44.95
C ALA A 21 -35.72 16.09 -44.49
N VAL A 22 -35.18 16.94 -43.63
CA VAL A 22 -33.92 16.69 -42.95
C VAL A 22 -34.17 15.67 -41.86
N LEU A 23 -33.73 14.43 -42.10
CA LEU A 23 -33.71 13.35 -41.11
C LEU A 23 -32.57 13.67 -40.12
N LEU A 24 -32.88 14.18 -38.92
CA LEU A 24 -31.95 14.29 -37.81
C LEU A 24 -31.66 12.88 -37.27
N CYS A 25 -30.57 12.25 -37.71
CA CYS A 25 -29.99 11.11 -37.03
C CYS A 25 -29.39 11.59 -35.69
N ALA A 26 -30.13 11.37 -34.59
CA ALA A 26 -29.55 11.49 -33.25
C ALA A 26 -28.48 10.40 -33.05
N ALA A 27 -27.23 10.74 -33.19
CA ALA A 27 -26.12 9.89 -32.79
C ALA A 27 -26.13 9.78 -31.24
N ALA A 28 -26.65 8.68 -30.73
CA ALA A 28 -26.51 8.33 -29.32
C ALA A 28 -25.03 8.06 -29.06
N ALA A 29 -24.36 8.99 -28.41
CA ALA A 29 -22.99 8.80 -27.92
C ALA A 29 -23.01 7.74 -26.83
N CYS A 30 -22.66 6.50 -27.16
CA CYS A 30 -22.29 5.49 -26.18
C CYS A 30 -21.02 5.94 -25.45
N ALA A 31 -21.16 6.59 -24.30
CA ALA A 31 -20.03 6.81 -23.41
C ALA A 31 -19.52 5.43 -22.96
N PRO A 32 -18.20 5.15 -23.04
CA PRO A 32 -17.66 3.92 -22.51
C PRO A 32 -17.88 3.91 -20.99
N PHE A 33 -18.63 2.91 -20.51
CA PHE A 33 -18.70 2.61 -19.08
C PHE A 33 -17.31 2.21 -18.63
N ALA A 34 -16.62 3.09 -17.89
CA ALA A 34 -15.42 2.71 -17.20
C ALA A 34 -15.78 1.64 -16.15
N PRO A 35 -15.14 0.47 -16.13
CA PRO A 35 -15.42 -0.54 -15.13
C PRO A 35 -15.13 0.07 -13.75
N LEU A 36 -16.10 -0.03 -12.84
CA LEU A 36 -15.88 0.30 -11.44
C LEU A 36 -14.72 -0.54 -10.91
N PRO A 37 -13.81 0.04 -10.10
CA PRO A 37 -12.74 -0.72 -9.50
C PRO A 37 -13.34 -1.90 -8.74
N ALA A 38 -12.91 -3.11 -9.05
CA ALA A 38 -13.36 -4.32 -8.39
C ALA A 38 -13.16 -4.15 -6.88
N ARG A 39 -14.25 -4.25 -6.11
CA ARG A 39 -14.19 -4.28 -4.65
C ARG A 39 -13.42 -5.53 -4.26
N ALA A 40 -12.40 -5.40 -3.40
CA ALA A 40 -11.69 -6.55 -2.86
C ALA A 40 -12.70 -7.49 -2.18
N GLU A 41 -12.80 -8.71 -2.69
CA GLU A 41 -13.68 -9.73 -2.13
C GLU A 41 -12.94 -10.44 -0.98
N GLY A 42 -13.37 -10.20 0.24
CA GLY A 42 -12.85 -10.84 1.44
C GLY A 42 -12.09 -9.91 2.39
N PRO A 43 -11.66 -10.43 3.56
CA PRO A 43 -10.92 -9.65 4.54
C PRO A 43 -9.51 -9.31 4.06
N PHE A 44 -8.98 -8.17 4.52
CA PHE A 44 -7.56 -7.84 4.35
C PHE A 44 -6.74 -8.80 5.22
N ILE A 45 -5.90 -9.61 4.59
CA ILE A 45 -5.11 -10.66 5.25
C ILE A 45 -3.63 -10.52 4.93
N VAL A 46 -2.78 -10.99 5.86
CA VAL A 46 -1.35 -11.20 5.68
C VAL A 46 -1.01 -12.67 5.91
N SER A 47 -0.13 -13.21 5.09
CA SER A 47 0.39 -14.57 5.15
C SER A 47 1.90 -14.58 4.94
N SER A 48 2.51 -15.73 5.20
CA SER A 48 3.94 -15.96 4.97
C SER A 48 4.16 -17.42 4.57
N ASP A 49 5.12 -17.67 3.69
CA ASP A 49 5.57 -19.03 3.34
C ASP A 49 6.49 -19.62 4.42
N GLU A 50 6.99 -18.77 5.31
CA GLU A 50 7.96 -19.16 6.34
C GLU A 50 7.34 -19.24 7.73
N LEU A 51 6.25 -18.47 7.99
CA LEU A 51 5.63 -18.29 9.29
C LEU A 51 4.18 -18.81 9.28
N THR A 52 3.87 -19.72 10.17
CA THR A 52 2.50 -20.22 10.36
C THR A 52 1.82 -19.45 11.50
N PRO A 53 0.54 -19.02 11.36
CA PRO A 53 -0.20 -18.37 12.44
C PRO A 53 -0.15 -19.17 13.75
N GLY A 54 0.26 -18.51 14.84
CA GLY A 54 0.47 -19.13 16.15
C GLY A 54 1.70 -20.05 16.28
N GLY A 55 2.38 -20.30 15.15
CA GLY A 55 3.54 -21.19 15.09
C GLY A 55 4.81 -20.56 15.65
N ARG A 56 5.84 -21.38 15.78
CA ARG A 56 7.19 -20.94 16.22
C ARG A 56 7.97 -20.31 15.07
N VAL A 57 8.66 -19.21 15.34
CA VAL A 57 9.60 -18.56 14.41
C VAL A 57 10.77 -19.50 14.11
N ARG A 58 11.19 -19.59 12.85
CA ARG A 58 12.30 -20.41 12.38
C ARG A 58 13.66 -19.78 12.74
N ALA A 59 14.70 -20.57 12.85
CA ALA A 59 16.05 -20.11 13.13
C ALA A 59 16.52 -19.01 12.15
N ALA A 60 16.17 -19.13 10.87
CA ALA A 60 16.50 -18.13 9.86
C ALA A 60 16.00 -16.70 10.19
N ASN A 61 14.90 -16.58 10.92
CA ASN A 61 14.32 -15.28 11.28
C ASN A 61 14.68 -14.84 12.71
N VAL A 62 15.37 -15.65 13.50
CA VAL A 62 15.83 -15.33 14.87
C VAL A 62 17.04 -14.38 14.79
N PHE A 63 17.21 -13.53 15.81
CA PHE A 63 18.31 -12.58 15.90
C PHE A 63 19.69 -13.28 15.91
N ASP A 64 20.70 -12.62 15.37
CA ASP A 64 22.05 -13.17 15.13
C ASP A 64 23.10 -12.73 16.15
N ARG A 65 22.70 -12.04 17.25
CA ARG A 65 23.62 -11.46 18.24
C ARG A 65 23.20 -11.80 19.67
N GLY A 66 24.12 -11.52 20.60
CA GLY A 66 23.92 -11.85 22.01
C GLY A 66 23.84 -13.36 22.22
N ASP A 67 22.85 -13.79 22.99
CA ASP A 67 22.60 -15.20 23.27
C ASP A 67 21.82 -15.93 22.16
N CYS A 68 21.39 -15.19 21.12
CA CYS A 68 20.65 -15.73 19.99
C CYS A 68 21.56 -16.00 18.79
N LYS A 69 21.31 -17.13 18.11
CA LYS A 69 22.12 -17.64 17.01
C LYS A 69 21.26 -17.97 15.80
N GLY A 70 20.47 -17.00 15.36
CA GLY A 70 19.72 -17.09 14.11
C GLY A 70 20.46 -16.47 12.93
N ASP A 71 19.79 -16.38 11.79
CA ASP A 71 20.34 -15.72 10.59
C ASP A 71 19.86 -14.27 10.45
N ASN A 72 19.01 -13.80 11.35
CA ASN A 72 18.42 -12.45 11.37
C ASN A 72 17.79 -12.01 10.03
N ARG A 73 17.23 -12.94 9.28
CA ARG A 73 16.58 -12.68 8.00
C ARG A 73 15.14 -12.22 8.22
N SER A 74 14.77 -11.07 7.67
CA SER A 74 13.38 -10.65 7.69
C SER A 74 12.49 -11.66 6.96
N PRO A 75 11.28 -11.99 7.48
CA PRO A 75 10.45 -13.02 6.89
C PRO A 75 9.89 -12.60 5.54
N GLN A 76 9.60 -13.60 4.68
CA GLN A 76 8.74 -13.42 3.52
C GLN A 76 7.33 -13.08 4.01
N LEU A 77 6.69 -12.08 3.41
CA LEU A 77 5.32 -11.68 3.71
C LEU A 77 4.54 -11.45 2.40
N SER A 78 3.27 -11.84 2.39
CA SER A 78 2.32 -11.53 1.32
C SER A 78 1.00 -11.06 1.91
N TRP A 79 0.33 -10.10 1.24
CA TRP A 79 -0.97 -9.61 1.70
C TRP A 79 -1.95 -9.46 0.56
N HIS A 80 -3.24 -9.64 0.88
CA HIS A 80 -4.33 -9.70 -0.10
C HIS A 80 -5.53 -8.90 0.37
N ASN A 81 -6.36 -8.49 -0.59
CA ASN A 81 -7.61 -7.77 -0.36
C ASN A 81 -7.47 -6.49 0.48
N PRO A 82 -6.52 -5.58 0.16
CA PRO A 82 -6.43 -4.33 0.87
C PRO A 82 -7.72 -3.51 0.68
N PRO A 83 -8.11 -2.67 1.65
CA PRO A 83 -9.26 -1.80 1.51
C PRO A 83 -9.18 -0.91 0.27
N PRO A 84 -10.32 -0.61 -0.38
CA PRO A 84 -10.36 0.39 -1.45
C PRO A 84 -9.81 1.73 -0.99
N GLY A 85 -9.06 2.40 -1.87
CA GLY A 85 -8.39 3.67 -1.53
C GLY A 85 -7.00 3.51 -0.95
N THR A 86 -6.46 2.28 -0.85
CA THR A 86 -5.08 2.04 -0.44
C THR A 86 -4.11 2.65 -1.46
N ARG A 87 -3.20 3.49 -0.97
CA ARG A 87 -2.17 4.16 -1.77
C ARG A 87 -0.75 3.69 -1.44
N GLY A 88 -0.57 2.97 -0.35
CA GLY A 88 0.70 2.38 0.06
C GLY A 88 0.53 1.54 1.31
N TYR A 89 1.64 0.96 1.76
CA TYR A 89 1.64 0.12 2.96
C TYR A 89 2.77 0.50 3.91
N ALA A 90 2.56 0.16 5.17
CA ALA A 90 3.59 0.06 6.19
C ALA A 90 3.53 -1.33 6.83
N ILE A 91 4.64 -1.78 7.39
CA ILE A 91 4.73 -3.06 8.09
C ILE A 91 5.42 -2.83 9.43
N THR A 92 4.93 -3.49 10.48
CA THR A 92 5.60 -3.56 11.77
C THR A 92 5.69 -4.98 12.27
N ILE A 93 6.75 -5.28 13.05
CA ILE A 93 6.86 -6.47 13.90
C ILE A 93 7.13 -5.99 15.31
N PHE A 94 6.22 -6.33 16.22
CA PHE A 94 6.23 -5.88 17.60
C PHE A 94 6.03 -7.05 18.56
N ASP A 95 6.80 -7.08 19.64
CA ASP A 95 6.68 -8.03 20.75
C ASP A 95 5.97 -7.33 21.93
N PRO A 96 4.69 -7.61 22.19
CA PRO A 96 3.96 -7.02 23.30
C PRO A 96 4.27 -7.69 24.64
N ASP A 97 4.97 -8.82 24.65
CA ASP A 97 5.27 -9.58 25.86
C ASP A 97 6.64 -9.21 26.47
N ALA A 98 7.44 -8.41 25.77
CA ALA A 98 8.69 -7.91 26.30
C ALA A 98 8.45 -6.94 27.48
N PRO A 99 9.35 -6.91 28.48
CA PRO A 99 9.19 -6.02 29.64
C PRO A 99 9.05 -4.54 29.28
N GLY A 100 8.31 -3.80 30.09
CA GLY A 100 8.08 -2.37 29.91
C GLY A 100 6.99 -2.07 28.89
N HIS A 101 7.34 -1.50 27.75
CA HIS A 101 6.39 -1.07 26.71
C HIS A 101 6.38 -2.01 25.49
N GLY A 102 6.84 -3.23 25.63
CA GLY A 102 7.06 -4.14 24.52
C GLY A 102 8.39 -3.85 23.79
N TRP A 103 8.60 -4.46 22.62
CA TRP A 103 9.84 -4.35 21.87
C TRP A 103 9.58 -4.31 20.36
N TRP A 104 10.14 -3.30 19.71
CA TRP A 104 10.01 -3.11 18.26
C TRP A 104 11.13 -3.85 17.53
N HIS A 105 10.74 -4.82 16.73
CA HIS A 105 11.64 -5.66 15.93
C HIS A 105 11.84 -5.12 14.52
N TRP A 106 10.81 -4.49 13.95
CA TRP A 106 10.86 -3.97 12.59
C TRP A 106 9.75 -2.94 12.36
N ALA A 107 10.05 -1.89 11.61
CA ALA A 107 9.07 -0.94 11.12
C ALA A 107 9.51 -0.41 9.75
N VAL A 108 8.63 -0.57 8.76
CA VAL A 108 8.86 -0.20 7.35
C VAL A 108 7.77 0.71 6.88
N ALA A 109 8.11 1.77 6.15
CA ALA A 109 7.18 2.69 5.52
C ALA A 109 7.50 2.95 4.05
N GLY A 110 6.53 3.55 3.36
CA GLY A 110 6.69 3.94 1.96
C GLY A 110 6.67 2.78 0.99
N ILE A 111 6.05 1.64 1.37
CA ILE A 111 5.85 0.52 0.45
C ILE A 111 4.76 0.93 -0.55
N PRO A 112 5.04 0.93 -1.88
CA PRO A 112 4.07 1.31 -2.91
C PRO A 112 2.84 0.40 -2.93
N ALA A 113 1.67 0.91 -3.32
CA ALA A 113 0.43 0.14 -3.42
C ALA A 113 0.50 -1.04 -4.43
N SER A 114 1.40 -0.96 -5.40
CA SER A 114 1.65 -2.03 -6.38
C SER A 114 2.42 -3.22 -5.80
N VAL A 115 3.03 -3.06 -4.63
CA VAL A 115 3.77 -4.11 -3.93
C VAL A 115 2.84 -4.77 -2.93
N THR A 116 2.58 -6.06 -3.10
CA THR A 116 1.71 -6.88 -2.23
C THR A 116 2.44 -8.04 -1.57
N SER A 117 3.77 -8.05 -1.69
CA SER A 117 4.63 -9.02 -1.01
C SER A 117 6.03 -8.48 -0.80
N LEU A 118 6.70 -8.96 0.24
CA LEU A 118 8.13 -8.80 0.48
C LEU A 118 8.81 -10.18 0.41
N PRO A 119 9.94 -10.31 -0.28
CA PRO A 119 10.71 -11.55 -0.25
C PRO A 119 11.33 -11.76 1.15
N ALA A 120 11.75 -12.98 1.43
CA ALA A 120 12.64 -13.26 2.55
C ALA A 120 13.88 -12.36 2.45
N ASP A 121 14.38 -11.90 3.61
CA ASP A 121 15.54 -11.02 3.69
C ASP A 121 15.37 -9.65 3.02
N ALA A 122 14.14 -9.15 2.90
CA ALA A 122 13.85 -7.85 2.27
C ALA A 122 14.61 -6.69 2.94
N SER A 123 14.85 -6.77 4.24
CA SER A 123 15.58 -5.76 5.03
C SER A 123 17.05 -5.68 4.61
N ALA A 124 17.79 -6.78 4.66
CA ALA A 124 19.23 -6.77 4.41
C ALA A 124 19.59 -6.80 2.91
N SER A 125 18.74 -7.36 2.05
CA SER A 125 19.00 -7.50 0.60
C SER A 125 18.97 -6.19 -0.19
N GLY A 126 18.57 -5.09 0.43
CA GLY A 126 18.34 -3.80 -0.24
C GLY A 126 17.06 -3.75 -1.08
N PHE A 127 16.18 -4.75 -0.97
CA PHE A 127 14.91 -4.77 -1.68
C PHE A 127 14.05 -3.55 -1.35
N LEU A 128 13.92 -3.20 -0.07
CA LEU A 128 13.12 -2.07 0.39
C LEU A 128 13.59 -0.75 -0.21
N ARG A 129 14.89 -0.51 -0.23
CA ARG A 129 15.47 0.69 -0.85
C ARG A 129 15.14 0.78 -2.35
N ARG A 130 15.19 -0.36 -3.08
CA ARG A 130 14.86 -0.39 -4.52
C ARG A 130 13.43 -0.01 -4.82
N ILE A 131 12.48 -0.33 -3.93
CA ILE A 131 11.06 0.05 -4.06
C ILE A 131 10.74 1.42 -3.44
N GLY A 132 11.74 2.14 -2.91
CA GLY A 132 11.55 3.46 -2.28
C GLY A 132 11.01 3.41 -0.86
N ALA A 133 10.95 2.24 -0.24
CA ALA A 133 10.59 2.07 1.16
C ALA A 133 11.78 2.37 2.08
N SER A 134 11.51 2.74 3.32
CA SER A 134 12.49 3.03 4.36
C SER A 134 12.17 2.30 5.66
N GLU A 135 13.20 2.09 6.48
CA GLU A 135 13.12 1.37 7.74
C GLU A 135 13.45 2.29 8.91
N ALA A 136 12.70 2.15 10.00
CA ALA A 136 12.97 2.84 11.24
C ALA A 136 14.01 2.10 12.08
N ARG A 137 14.56 2.80 13.07
CA ARG A 137 15.44 2.19 14.08
C ARG A 137 14.59 1.36 15.04
N ASN A 138 14.89 0.07 15.12
CA ASN A 138 14.30 -0.86 16.07
C ASN A 138 14.90 -0.72 17.47
N ASP A 139 14.37 -1.46 18.45
CA ASP A 139 14.83 -1.36 19.84
C ASP A 139 16.18 -2.05 20.09
N PHE A 140 16.74 -2.79 19.12
CA PHE A 140 18.15 -3.21 19.13
C PHE A 140 19.10 -2.09 18.71
N GLY A 141 18.60 -0.92 18.32
CA GLY A 141 19.39 0.24 17.90
C GLY A 141 19.87 0.19 16.46
N ILE A 142 19.28 -0.68 15.62
CA ILE A 142 19.60 -0.81 14.18
C ILE A 142 18.45 -0.39 13.30
N ASP A 143 18.76 0.21 12.16
CA ASP A 143 17.77 0.53 11.13
C ASP A 143 17.51 -0.74 10.31
N GLY A 144 16.33 -1.35 10.48
CA GLY A 144 15.97 -2.59 9.81
C GLY A 144 15.36 -3.65 10.72
N TYR A 145 15.44 -4.90 10.26
CA TYR A 145 14.90 -6.05 10.97
C TYR A 145 15.87 -6.53 12.07
N GLY A 146 15.32 -6.77 13.25
CA GLY A 146 15.96 -7.50 14.34
C GLY A 146 15.07 -8.65 14.78
N GLY A 147 15.52 -9.88 14.61
CA GLY A 147 14.72 -11.07 14.90
C GLY A 147 14.39 -11.25 16.39
N PRO A 148 13.47 -12.18 16.72
CA PRO A 148 13.21 -12.59 18.09
C PRO A 148 14.45 -13.01 18.85
N CYS A 149 14.58 -12.52 20.09
CA CYS A 149 15.64 -12.93 21.03
C CYS A 149 15.19 -12.63 22.47
N PRO A 150 14.12 -13.25 22.96
CA PRO A 150 13.65 -13.04 24.32
C PRO A 150 14.61 -13.74 25.31
N PRO A 151 14.66 -13.30 26.57
CA PRO A 151 15.36 -14.07 27.62
C PRO A 151 14.76 -15.46 27.79
N PRO A 152 15.51 -16.42 28.34
CA PRO A 152 14.99 -17.74 28.66
C PRO A 152 13.74 -17.68 29.54
N GLY A 153 12.72 -18.47 29.19
CA GLY A 153 11.46 -18.50 29.93
C GLY A 153 10.24 -18.73 29.07
N LYS A 154 9.13 -18.01 29.38
CA LYS A 154 7.90 -18.11 28.62
C LYS A 154 8.09 -17.56 27.20
N PRO A 155 7.63 -18.29 26.16
CA PRO A 155 7.66 -17.76 24.80
C PRO A 155 6.88 -16.45 24.67
N HIS A 156 7.43 -15.51 23.92
CA HIS A 156 6.81 -14.24 23.55
C HIS A 156 6.05 -14.37 22.25
N ARG A 157 5.09 -13.47 22.05
CA ARG A 157 4.35 -13.30 20.78
C ARG A 157 5.03 -12.21 19.97
N TYR A 158 5.05 -12.41 18.65
CA TYR A 158 5.54 -11.42 17.69
C TYR A 158 4.40 -11.11 16.74
N VAL A 159 3.89 -9.89 16.82
CA VAL A 159 2.74 -9.43 16.05
C VAL A 159 3.26 -8.72 14.81
N ILE A 160 3.07 -9.35 13.66
CA ILE A 160 3.33 -8.77 12.35
C ILE A 160 2.07 -8.05 11.91
N THR A 161 2.14 -6.76 11.62
CA THR A 161 1.00 -5.97 11.13
C THR A 161 1.35 -5.32 9.80
N VAL A 162 0.50 -5.54 8.80
CA VAL A 162 0.50 -4.79 7.55
C VAL A 162 -0.60 -3.75 7.62
N TYR A 163 -0.24 -2.49 7.41
CA TYR A 163 -1.14 -1.35 7.41
C TYR A 163 -1.40 -0.92 5.97
N ALA A 164 -2.65 -0.86 5.57
CA ALA A 164 -3.08 -0.23 4.33
C ALA A 164 -3.29 1.27 4.58
N LEU A 165 -2.61 2.13 3.81
CA LEU A 165 -2.55 3.57 4.03
C LEU A 165 -3.26 4.34 2.92
N LYS A 166 -3.98 5.42 3.28
CA LYS A 166 -4.62 6.34 2.32
C LYS A 166 -3.68 7.37 1.69
N GLY A 167 -2.40 7.37 2.08
CA GLY A 167 -1.35 8.28 1.59
C GLY A 167 -0.01 7.57 1.40
N THR A 168 0.89 8.20 0.65
CA THR A 168 2.24 7.70 0.36
C THR A 168 3.34 8.43 1.13
N ASP A 169 2.99 9.49 1.86
CA ASP A 169 3.96 10.46 2.38
C ASP A 169 4.60 10.04 3.71
N LEU A 170 4.25 8.84 4.20
CA LEU A 170 4.87 8.27 5.37
C LEU A 170 6.28 7.76 5.02
N ARG A 171 7.25 8.59 5.24
CA ARG A 171 8.67 8.24 5.11
C ARG A 171 9.30 8.24 6.49
N VAL A 172 9.74 7.08 6.91
CA VAL A 172 10.60 6.99 8.09
C VAL A 172 11.97 7.53 7.71
N ALA A 173 12.40 8.58 8.39
CA ALA A 173 13.78 9.03 8.26
C ALA A 173 14.69 8.00 8.93
N GLN A 174 15.81 7.67 8.29
CA GLN A 174 16.83 6.78 8.85
C GLN A 174 17.22 7.23 10.28
N GLY A 175 17.30 6.30 11.20
CA GLY A 175 17.59 6.57 12.61
C GLY A 175 16.40 7.02 13.45
N ARG A 176 15.21 7.17 12.88
CA ARG A 176 14.01 7.53 13.64
C ARG A 176 13.50 6.30 14.41
N PRO A 177 13.23 6.41 15.72
CA PRO A 177 12.74 5.30 16.53
C PRO A 177 11.39 4.74 16.03
N ALA A 178 11.25 3.42 15.99
CA ALA A 178 10.03 2.74 15.57
C ALA A 178 8.77 3.16 16.35
N PRO A 179 8.80 3.41 17.68
CA PRO A 179 7.63 3.90 18.42
C PRO A 179 7.06 5.23 17.91
N MET A 180 7.91 6.13 17.40
CA MET A 180 7.45 7.40 16.81
C MET A 180 6.67 7.20 15.51
N PHE A 181 6.92 6.10 14.86
CA PHE A 181 6.31 5.71 13.62
C PHE A 181 4.84 5.27 13.79
N GLU A 182 4.50 4.63 14.91
CA GLU A 182 3.14 4.14 15.18
C GLU A 182 2.12 5.27 15.17
N HIS A 183 2.45 6.41 15.75
CA HIS A 183 1.56 7.57 15.77
C HIS A 183 1.24 8.09 14.36
N GLU A 184 2.24 8.16 13.50
CA GLU A 184 2.07 8.63 12.12
C GLU A 184 1.27 7.63 11.26
N ILE A 185 1.54 6.33 11.42
CA ILE A 185 0.77 5.28 10.76
C ILE A 185 -0.72 5.39 11.10
N GLY A 186 -1.04 5.60 12.38
CA GLY A 186 -2.42 5.63 12.87
C GLY A 186 -3.30 6.63 12.11
N THR A 187 -2.79 7.80 11.77
CA THR A 187 -3.54 8.85 11.06
C THR A 187 -3.82 8.53 9.59
N LEU A 188 -3.03 7.69 8.98
CA LEU A 188 -3.11 7.32 7.55
C LEU A 188 -3.76 5.95 7.32
N THR A 189 -3.91 5.13 8.36
CA THR A 189 -4.39 3.76 8.26
C THR A 189 -5.88 3.70 7.92
N ILE A 190 -6.21 2.91 6.89
CA ILE A 190 -7.59 2.59 6.48
C ILE A 190 -7.92 1.11 6.67
N GLY A 191 -6.95 0.28 7.01
CA GLY A 191 -7.14 -1.13 7.35
C GLY A 191 -5.85 -1.78 7.80
N THR A 192 -5.98 -2.87 8.55
CA THR A 192 -4.84 -3.66 9.03
C THR A 192 -5.06 -5.15 8.81
N ALA A 193 -3.97 -5.86 8.51
CA ALA A 193 -3.91 -7.32 8.52
C ALA A 193 -2.83 -7.76 9.50
N ARG A 194 -3.10 -8.82 10.28
CA ARG A 194 -2.17 -9.28 11.32
C ARG A 194 -1.89 -10.76 11.23
N LEU A 195 -0.64 -11.11 11.49
CA LEU A 195 -0.14 -12.46 11.67
C LEU A 195 0.65 -12.49 12.98
N THR A 196 0.30 -13.41 13.89
CA THR A 196 1.02 -13.58 15.16
C THR A 196 1.76 -14.90 15.15
N VAL A 197 3.02 -14.86 15.56
CA VAL A 197 3.89 -16.04 15.75
C VAL A 197 4.51 -16.00 17.13
N THR A 198 5.17 -17.07 17.54
CA THR A 198 5.78 -17.18 18.88
C THR A 198 7.25 -17.56 18.78
N TYR A 199 8.03 -17.14 19.77
CA TYR A 199 9.39 -17.60 19.97
C TYR A 199 9.78 -17.53 21.46
N GLY A 200 10.57 -18.49 21.92
CA GLY A 200 11.18 -18.53 23.24
C GLY A 200 12.43 -19.40 23.20
N GLN A 201 13.39 -19.12 24.07
CA GLN A 201 14.60 -19.91 24.29
C GLN A 201 14.32 -21.07 25.21
#